data_a9bcc2d1f2d331b7c53cab794e01af53
#
_entry.id   a9bcc2d1f2d331b7c53cab794e01af53
#
_cell.length_a   1.000
_cell.length_b   1.000
_cell.length_c   1.000
_cell.angle_alpha   90.00
_cell.angle_beta   90.00
_cell.angle_gamma   90.00
#
_symmetry.space_group_name_H-M   'P 1'
#
loop_
_entity.id
_entity.type
_entity.pdbx_description
1 polymer ?
#
loop_
_entity_poly.entity_id
_entity_poly.type
_entity_poly.pdbx_seq_one_letter_code
_entity_poly.pdbx_strand_id
1 'polypeptide(L)'
;MKKYLITFLERSIAILAFYFPFIEISCYFGPKVFLSTDSLMLRTFYSNHIIKLVNFYIDNNLLIFIFMIWLFIGCSRGTFPISKYLRFNVIQAILLNIIGTCFGVIFNFLPTGLRESMFGALFSNFLFMGILILILYAALLIS
;
A
#
# COMPACT_ATOMS: atom_id res chain seq x y z
N MET A 1 1.29 27.67 -18.05
CA MET A 1 2.12 27.31 -16.91
C MET A 1 1.30 26.80 -15.71
N LYS A 2 0.30 27.56 -15.25
CA LYS A 2 -0.58 27.16 -14.13
C LYS A 2 -1.28 25.81 -14.34
N LYS A 3 -1.74 25.51 -15.54
CA LYS A 3 -2.42 24.25 -15.87
C LYS A 3 -1.49 23.05 -15.74
N TYR A 4 -0.23 23.19 -16.21
CA TYR A 4 0.74 22.10 -16.11
C TYR A 4 1.14 21.83 -14.68
N LEU A 5 1.27 22.86 -13.87
CA LEU A 5 1.59 22.74 -12.46
C LEU A 5 0.49 21.98 -11.70
N ILE A 6 -0.77 22.31 -11.95
CA ILE A 6 -1.92 21.62 -11.34
C ILE A 6 -1.93 20.14 -11.74
N THR A 7 -1.73 19.85 -13.03
CA THR A 7 -1.67 18.46 -13.51
C THR A 7 -0.53 17.70 -12.87
N PHE A 8 0.64 18.32 -12.74
CA PHE A 8 1.80 17.71 -12.08
C PHE A 8 1.51 17.42 -10.60
N LEU A 9 0.91 18.38 -9.90
CA LEU A 9 0.56 18.20 -8.49
C LEU A 9 -0.47 17.09 -8.30
N GLU A 10 -1.50 17.03 -9.15
CA GLU A 10 -2.51 15.97 -9.09
C GLU A 10 -1.90 14.59 -9.30
N ARG A 11 -1.01 14.45 -10.28
CA ARG A 11 -0.31 13.18 -10.53
C ARG A 11 0.57 12.79 -9.34
N SER A 12 1.29 13.75 -8.77
CA SER A 12 2.15 13.50 -7.61
C SER A 12 1.34 13.05 -6.41
N ILE A 13 0.22 13.69 -6.12
CA ILE A 13 -0.68 13.32 -5.01
C ILE A 13 -1.27 11.93 -5.25
N ALA A 14 -1.68 11.62 -6.49
CA ALA A 14 -2.21 10.31 -6.84
C ALA A 14 -1.18 9.20 -6.63
N ILE A 15 0.07 9.43 -7.04
CA ILE A 15 1.16 8.47 -6.81
C ILE A 15 1.41 8.29 -5.30
N LEU A 16 1.44 9.39 -4.54
CA LEU A 16 1.63 9.33 -3.09
C LEU A 16 0.52 8.54 -2.40
N ALA A 17 -0.72 8.63 -2.90
CA ALA A 17 -1.84 7.87 -2.34
C ALA A 17 -1.59 6.35 -2.41
N PHE A 18 -0.88 5.86 -3.42
CA PHE A 18 -0.56 4.43 -3.56
C PHE A 18 0.53 3.95 -2.58
N TYR A 19 1.18 4.84 -1.84
CA TYR A 19 2.05 4.43 -0.74
C TYR A 19 1.29 3.75 0.40
N PHE A 20 0.03 4.12 0.65
CA PHE A 20 -0.75 3.51 1.71
C PHE A 20 -0.93 2.00 1.53
N PRO A 21 -1.41 1.49 0.38
CA PRO A 21 -1.48 0.05 0.17
C PRO A 21 -0.11 -0.62 0.19
N PHE A 22 0.93 0.03 -0.30
CA PHE A 22 2.28 -0.51 -0.24
C PHE A 22 2.75 -0.70 1.20
N ILE A 23 2.54 0.29 2.06
CA ILE A 23 2.91 0.20 3.48
C ILE A 23 2.08 -0.89 4.17
N GLU A 24 0.78 -0.97 3.86
CA GLU A 24 -0.11 -1.98 4.44
C GLU A 24 0.36 -3.40 4.14
N ILE A 25 0.64 -3.71 2.87
CA ILE A 25 1.16 -5.03 2.52
C ILE A 25 2.54 -5.28 3.09
N SER A 26 3.36 -4.26 3.26
CA SER A 26 4.67 -4.36 3.91
C SER A 26 4.56 -4.69 5.39
N CYS A 27 3.49 -4.20 6.07
CA CYS A 27 3.24 -4.54 7.47
C CYS A 27 2.97 -6.04 7.66
N TYR A 28 2.18 -6.64 6.77
CA TYR A 28 1.78 -8.04 6.88
C TYR A 28 2.78 -9.01 6.26
N PHE A 29 3.29 -8.69 5.09
CA PHE A 29 4.10 -9.62 4.29
C PHE A 29 5.57 -9.21 4.14
N GLY A 30 5.90 -7.95 4.44
CA GLY A 30 7.24 -7.41 4.24
C GLY A 30 8.34 -8.20 4.93
N PRO A 31 8.23 -8.52 6.24
CA PRO A 31 9.27 -9.27 6.92
C PRO A 31 9.55 -10.63 6.27
N LYS A 32 8.53 -11.32 5.81
CA LYS A 32 8.71 -12.62 5.15
C LYS A 32 9.35 -12.49 3.78
N VAL A 33 9.00 -11.45 3.02
CA VAL A 33 9.51 -11.24 1.68
C VAL A 33 10.93 -10.70 1.70
N PHE A 34 11.18 -9.64 2.48
CA PHE A 34 12.47 -8.94 2.48
C PHE A 34 13.53 -9.63 3.32
N LEU A 35 13.16 -10.20 4.47
CA LEU A 35 14.13 -10.86 5.36
C LEU A 35 14.46 -12.27 4.91
N SER A 36 13.60 -12.92 4.12
CA SER A 36 13.87 -14.25 3.58
C SER A 36 14.66 -14.24 2.28
N THR A 37 14.86 -13.08 1.67
CA THR A 37 15.63 -12.96 0.43
C THR A 37 17.14 -13.01 0.71
N ASP A 38 17.89 -13.56 -0.23
CA ASP A 38 19.35 -13.60 -0.15
C ASP A 38 20.01 -12.29 -0.60
N SER A 39 19.24 -11.37 -1.19
CA SER A 39 19.75 -10.08 -1.65
C SER A 39 20.05 -9.16 -0.48
N LEU A 40 21.33 -8.83 -0.29
CA LEU A 40 21.76 -7.86 0.73
C LEU A 40 21.17 -6.48 0.47
N MET A 41 21.06 -6.08 -0.81
CA MET A 41 20.52 -4.79 -1.19
C MET A 41 19.07 -4.63 -0.76
N LEU A 42 18.23 -5.65 -0.98
CA LEU A 42 16.81 -5.61 -0.58
C LEU A 42 16.65 -5.60 0.95
N ARG A 43 17.46 -6.39 1.66
CA ARG A 43 17.45 -6.40 3.13
C ARG A 43 17.86 -5.05 3.71
N THR A 44 18.90 -4.44 3.16
CA THR A 44 19.38 -3.12 3.60
C THR A 44 18.35 -2.05 3.33
N PHE A 45 17.73 -2.07 2.15
CA PHE A 45 16.65 -1.14 1.80
C PHE A 45 15.47 -1.27 2.76
N TYR A 46 15.04 -2.49 3.05
CA TYR A 46 13.96 -2.75 4.00
C TYR A 46 14.30 -2.21 5.39
N SER A 47 15.50 -2.54 5.89
CA SER A 47 15.92 -2.12 7.23
C SER A 47 16.07 -0.61 7.36
N ASN A 48 16.52 0.09 6.31
CA ASN A 48 16.81 1.51 6.39
C ASN A 48 15.59 2.40 6.10
N HIS A 49 14.66 1.93 5.26
CA HIS A 49 13.56 2.77 4.77
C HIS A 49 12.18 2.20 5.12
N ILE A 50 11.91 0.97 4.74
CA ILE A 50 10.56 0.40 4.86
C ILE A 50 10.16 0.19 6.32
N ILE A 51 11.07 -0.29 7.16
CA ILE A 51 10.79 -0.52 8.59
C ILE A 51 10.37 0.76 9.29
N LYS A 52 10.99 1.89 8.98
CA LYS A 52 10.63 3.17 9.58
C LYS A 52 9.22 3.59 9.23
N LEU A 53 8.84 3.43 7.97
CA LEU A 53 7.49 3.72 7.49
C LEU A 53 6.46 2.77 8.10
N VAL A 54 6.79 1.50 8.20
CA VAL A 54 5.92 0.48 8.81
C VAL A 54 5.69 0.77 10.29
N ASN A 55 6.74 1.11 11.03
CA ASN A 55 6.61 1.45 12.44
C ASN A 55 5.76 2.70 12.65
N PHE A 56 5.97 3.73 11.85
CA PHE A 56 5.13 4.93 11.89
C PHE A 56 3.67 4.60 11.60
N TYR A 57 3.41 3.76 10.62
CA TYR A 57 2.06 3.35 10.23
C TYR A 57 1.38 2.57 11.35
N ILE A 58 2.09 1.64 11.99
CA ILE A 58 1.55 0.84 13.09
C ILE A 58 1.27 1.72 14.32
N ASP A 59 2.19 2.62 14.65
CA ASP A 59 2.04 3.50 15.81
C ASP A 59 0.86 4.45 15.68
N ASN A 60 0.52 4.84 14.45
CA ASN A 60 -0.57 5.77 14.16
C ASN A 60 -1.74 5.08 13.42
N ASN A 61 -1.88 3.79 13.56
CA ASN A 61 -2.84 2.98 12.81
C ASN A 61 -4.28 3.51 12.89
N LEU A 62 -4.74 3.88 14.09
CA LEU A 62 -6.09 4.40 14.27
C LEU A 62 -6.30 5.73 13.55
N LEU A 63 -5.34 6.65 13.66
CA LEU A 63 -5.42 7.95 12.98
C LEU A 63 -5.41 7.78 11.46
N ILE A 64 -4.57 6.91 10.94
CA ILE A 64 -4.49 6.63 9.51
C ILE A 64 -5.79 6.00 9.02
N PHE A 65 -6.37 5.09 9.78
CA PHE A 65 -7.65 4.45 9.44
C PHE A 65 -8.78 5.46 9.36
N ILE A 66 -8.89 6.35 10.36
CA ILE A 66 -9.89 7.43 10.37
C ILE A 66 -9.68 8.37 9.17
N PHE A 67 -8.44 8.74 8.90
CA PHE A 67 -8.09 9.59 7.77
C PHE A 67 -8.51 8.96 6.43
N MET A 68 -8.28 7.66 6.27
CA MET A 68 -8.64 6.93 5.06
C MET A 68 -10.16 6.84 4.88
N ILE A 69 -10.92 6.61 5.95
CA ILE A 69 -12.38 6.62 5.89
C ILE A 69 -12.88 8.00 5.47
N TRP A 70 -12.31 9.06 6.04
CA TRP A 70 -12.67 10.43 5.69
C TRP A 70 -12.40 10.73 4.22
N LEU A 71 -11.23 10.36 3.71
CA LEU A 71 -10.89 10.50 2.30
C LEU A 71 -11.84 9.71 1.40
N PHE A 72 -12.15 8.48 1.77
CA PHE A 72 -13.03 7.62 0.97
C PHE A 72 -14.44 8.23 0.86
N ILE A 73 -15.00 8.68 1.97
CA ILE A 73 -16.33 9.30 1.98
C ILE A 73 -16.32 10.58 1.17
N GLY A 74 -15.34 11.45 1.37
CA GLY A 74 -15.23 12.70 0.63
C GLY A 74 -15.06 12.50 -0.87
N CYS A 75 -14.22 11.55 -1.26
CA CYS A 75 -14.00 11.25 -2.68
C CYS A 75 -15.21 10.57 -3.34
N SER A 76 -15.88 9.65 -2.62
CA SER A 76 -17.04 8.94 -3.13
C SER A 76 -18.24 9.88 -3.36
N ARG A 77 -18.46 10.80 -2.42
CA ARG A 77 -19.57 11.77 -2.49
C ARG A 77 -19.26 12.98 -3.36
N GLY A 78 -18.00 13.14 -3.75
CA GLY A 78 -17.59 14.31 -4.55
C GLY A 78 -17.62 15.62 -3.78
N THR A 79 -17.53 15.59 -2.44
CA THR A 79 -17.55 16.79 -1.60
C THR A 79 -16.24 17.57 -1.64
N PHE A 80 -15.13 16.91 -1.98
CA PHE A 80 -13.85 17.59 -2.09
C PHE A 80 -13.72 18.32 -3.42
N PRO A 81 -13.16 19.54 -3.43
CA PRO A 81 -12.97 20.31 -4.66
C PRO A 81 -11.73 19.84 -5.43
N ILE A 82 -11.69 18.57 -5.78
CA ILE A 82 -10.59 17.95 -6.54
C ILE A 82 -11.14 17.37 -7.85
N SER A 83 -10.24 17.15 -8.82
CA SER A 83 -10.62 16.62 -10.12
C SER A 83 -11.15 15.18 -10.02
N LYS A 84 -11.96 14.77 -11.00
CA LYS A 84 -12.47 13.39 -11.09
C LYS A 84 -11.30 12.39 -11.18
N TYR A 85 -10.25 12.76 -11.88
CA TYR A 85 -9.05 11.94 -12.04
C TYR A 85 -8.40 11.63 -10.68
N LEU A 86 -8.18 12.66 -9.87
CA LEU A 86 -7.56 12.49 -8.55
C LEU A 86 -8.47 11.69 -7.61
N ARG A 87 -9.78 11.98 -7.61
CA ARG A 87 -10.75 11.20 -6.82
C ARG A 87 -10.73 9.72 -7.17
N PHE A 88 -10.72 9.41 -8.45
CA PHE A 88 -10.68 8.04 -8.93
C PHE A 88 -9.43 7.30 -8.44
N ASN A 89 -8.26 7.94 -8.55
CA ASN A 89 -7.00 7.33 -8.13
C ASN A 89 -6.92 7.15 -6.61
N VAL A 90 -7.43 8.10 -5.83
CA VAL A 90 -7.48 7.99 -4.36
C VAL A 90 -8.40 6.84 -3.95
N ILE A 91 -9.56 6.71 -4.57
CA ILE A 91 -10.50 5.61 -4.28
C ILE A 91 -9.85 4.26 -4.62
N GLN A 92 -9.18 4.15 -5.76
CA GLN A 92 -8.45 2.92 -6.12
C GLN A 92 -7.38 2.56 -5.09
N ALA A 93 -6.61 3.55 -4.64
CA ALA A 93 -5.58 3.33 -3.63
C ALA A 93 -6.17 2.83 -2.32
N ILE A 94 -7.29 3.40 -1.88
CA ILE A 94 -7.98 2.98 -0.65
C ILE A 94 -8.54 1.56 -0.81
N LEU A 95 -9.12 1.23 -1.96
CA LEU A 95 -9.63 -0.12 -2.23
C LEU A 95 -8.50 -1.15 -2.21
N LEU A 96 -7.34 -0.85 -2.81
CA LEU A 96 -6.16 -1.72 -2.75
C LEU A 96 -5.67 -1.91 -1.32
N ASN A 97 -5.71 -0.84 -0.52
CA ASN A 97 -5.34 -0.91 0.89
C ASN A 97 -6.28 -1.85 1.66
N ILE A 98 -7.59 -1.75 1.43
CA ILE A 98 -8.58 -2.62 2.06
C ILE A 98 -8.36 -4.08 1.64
N ILE A 99 -8.12 -4.33 0.36
CA ILE A 99 -7.82 -5.68 -0.14
C ILE A 99 -6.57 -6.23 0.53
N GLY A 100 -5.50 -5.45 0.61
CA GLY A 100 -4.27 -5.83 1.29
C GLY A 100 -4.49 -6.16 2.76
N THR A 101 -5.29 -5.36 3.46
CA THR A 101 -5.65 -5.60 4.85
C THR A 101 -6.42 -6.91 5.00
N CYS A 102 -7.40 -7.18 4.14
CA CYS A 102 -8.18 -8.41 4.17
C CYS A 102 -7.28 -9.64 4.00
N PHE A 103 -6.40 -9.64 3.02
CA PHE A 103 -5.46 -10.75 2.81
C PHE A 103 -4.49 -10.89 3.98
N GLY A 104 -4.01 -9.78 4.54
CA GLY A 104 -3.13 -9.80 5.70
C GLY A 104 -3.79 -10.41 6.92
N VAL A 105 -5.03 -10.04 7.21
CA VAL A 105 -5.81 -10.59 8.31
C VAL A 105 -6.04 -12.08 8.10
N ILE A 106 -6.46 -12.50 6.90
CA ILE A 106 -6.65 -13.92 6.57
C ILE A 106 -5.35 -14.69 6.80
N PHE A 107 -4.23 -14.16 6.33
CA PHE A 107 -2.93 -14.80 6.51
C PHE A 107 -2.56 -14.96 7.99
N ASN A 108 -2.84 -13.95 8.82
CA ASN A 108 -2.55 -14.00 10.26
C ASN A 108 -3.44 -15.00 11.00
N PHE A 109 -4.62 -15.33 10.48
CA PHE A 109 -5.49 -16.36 11.06
C PHE A 109 -5.07 -17.78 10.71
N LEU A 110 -4.15 -17.97 9.77
CA LEU A 110 -3.64 -19.29 9.45
C LEU A 110 -2.86 -19.87 10.62
N PRO A 111 -2.92 -21.21 10.86
CA PRO A 111 -2.09 -21.84 11.88
C PRO A 111 -0.61 -21.54 11.70
N THR A 112 0.13 -21.39 12.81
CA THR A 112 1.56 -21.05 12.79
C THR A 112 2.37 -22.02 11.92
N GLY A 113 2.04 -23.31 11.96
CA GLY A 113 2.71 -24.30 11.13
C GLY A 113 2.54 -24.06 9.64
N LEU A 114 1.37 -23.60 9.21
CA LEU A 114 1.12 -23.24 7.80
C LEU A 114 1.80 -21.94 7.42
N ARG A 115 1.78 -20.94 8.30
CA ARG A 115 2.41 -19.64 8.02
C ARG A 115 3.93 -19.74 7.88
N GLU A 116 4.56 -20.58 8.69
CA GLU A 116 6.01 -20.75 8.70
C GLU A 116 6.48 -21.83 7.71
N SER A 117 5.54 -22.56 7.11
CA SER A 117 5.85 -23.57 6.10
C SER A 117 6.23 -22.92 4.77
N MET A 118 6.71 -23.76 3.85
CA MET A 118 6.97 -23.35 2.46
C MET A 118 5.73 -22.76 1.80
N PHE A 119 4.55 -23.32 2.09
CA PHE A 119 3.27 -22.81 1.61
C PHE A 119 3.03 -21.37 2.06
N GLY A 120 3.25 -21.07 3.34
CA GLY A 120 3.10 -19.70 3.87
C GLY A 120 4.04 -18.71 3.21
N ALA A 121 5.30 -19.10 2.98
CA ALA A 121 6.27 -18.26 2.29
C ALA A 121 5.88 -18.00 0.83
N LEU A 122 5.45 -19.03 0.10
CA LEU A 122 5.00 -18.90 -1.28
C LEU A 122 3.74 -18.02 -1.38
N PHE A 123 2.79 -18.22 -0.47
CA PHE A 123 1.55 -17.45 -0.41
C PHE A 123 1.84 -15.97 -0.15
N SER A 124 2.72 -15.67 0.84
CA SER A 124 3.12 -14.30 1.16
C SER A 124 3.80 -13.63 -0.03
N ASN A 125 4.74 -14.31 -0.68
CA ASN A 125 5.44 -13.79 -1.85
C ASN A 125 4.47 -13.53 -3.00
N PHE A 126 3.55 -14.45 -3.25
CA PHE A 126 2.56 -14.32 -4.32
C PHE A 126 1.66 -13.12 -4.10
N LEU A 127 1.10 -12.96 -2.89
CA LEU A 127 0.23 -11.83 -2.56
C LEU A 127 0.99 -10.50 -2.60
N PHE A 128 2.17 -10.45 -2.01
CA PHE A 128 2.98 -9.23 -1.99
C PHE A 128 3.33 -8.78 -3.41
N MET A 129 3.83 -9.68 -4.22
CA MET A 129 4.21 -9.37 -5.60
C MET A 129 3.00 -9.03 -6.45
N GLY A 130 1.87 -9.71 -6.27
CA GLY A 130 0.64 -9.43 -7.00
C GLY A 130 0.12 -8.02 -6.71
N ILE A 131 0.03 -7.64 -5.45
CA ILE A 131 -0.42 -6.30 -5.06
C ILE A 131 0.61 -5.25 -5.49
N LEU A 132 1.90 -5.52 -5.35
CA LEU A 132 2.96 -4.61 -5.79
C LEU A 132 2.89 -4.34 -7.30
N ILE A 133 2.64 -5.37 -8.10
CA ILE A 133 2.46 -5.23 -9.55
C ILE A 133 1.25 -4.36 -9.86
N LEU A 134 0.13 -4.54 -9.16
CA LEU A 134 -1.05 -3.70 -9.33
C LEU A 134 -0.77 -2.24 -8.99
N ILE A 135 -0.03 -1.99 -7.92
CA ILE A 135 0.36 -0.63 -7.52
C ILE A 135 1.26 0.00 -8.58
N LEU A 136 2.26 -0.72 -9.05
CA LEU A 136 3.17 -0.22 -10.09
C LEU A 136 2.44 0.05 -11.39
N TYR A 137 1.53 -0.83 -11.79
CA TYR A 137 0.71 -0.62 -12.99
C TYR A 137 -0.14 0.65 -12.88
N ALA A 138 -0.79 0.84 -11.74
CA ALA A 138 -1.58 2.05 -11.49
C ALA A 138 -0.69 3.30 -11.51
N ALA A 139 0.49 3.25 -10.91
CA ALA A 139 1.44 4.36 -10.92
C ALA A 139 1.92 4.70 -12.34
N LEU A 140 2.17 3.70 -13.17
CA LEU A 140 2.55 3.91 -14.58
C LEU A 140 1.42 4.57 -15.38
N LEU A 141 0.16 4.20 -15.13
CA LEU A 141 -0.98 4.83 -15.80
C LEU A 141 -1.15 6.30 -15.37
N ILE A 142 -0.77 6.64 -14.14
CA ILE A 142 -0.82 8.01 -13.63
C ILE A 142 0.27 8.87 -14.27
N SER A 143 1.47 8.33 -14.42
CA SER A 143 2.59 9.06 -15.03
C SER A 143 2.43 9.17 -16.55
#